data_6aef890778fd48a54862fa43c56ed940
#
_entry.id   6aef890778fd48a54862fa43c56ed940
#
_cell.length_a   1.000
_cell.length_b   1.000
_cell.length_c   1.000
_cell.angle_alpha   90.00
_cell.angle_beta   90.00
_cell.angle_gamma   90.00
#
_symmetry.space_group_name_H-M   'P 1'
#
loop_
_entity.id
_entity.type
_entity.pdbx_description
1 polymer ?
#
loop_
_entity_poly.entity_id
_entity_poly.type
_entity_poly.pdbx_seq_one_letter_code
_entity_poly.pdbx_strand_id
1 'polypeptide(L)'
;DLYSSVSNKNESCLPHRQTFYGAVPRTAQEMYEHTKNVNSYYFAEINVDVDNEGTIYDCRKKGFECLEQTPGFLDNVVIEGSYDELWSLRKVMRRFLWHDRIHAKAMYRMAVKTFGAFGADNTFKFIID
;
A
#
# COMPACT_ATOMS: atom_id res chain seq x y z
N ASP A 1 13.65 1.38 -3.18
CA ASP A 1 14.67 0.36 -3.50
C ASP A 1 14.04 -0.90 -4.09
N LEU A 2 13.14 -1.61 -3.37
CA LEU A 2 12.51 -2.81 -3.92
C LEU A 2 11.79 -2.51 -5.24
N TYR A 3 10.87 -1.56 -5.24
CA TYR A 3 10.13 -1.22 -6.47
C TYR A 3 11.05 -0.67 -7.55
N SER A 4 12.00 0.20 -7.21
CA SER A 4 12.94 0.77 -8.18
C SER A 4 13.75 -0.31 -8.90
N SER A 5 14.06 -1.42 -8.23
CA SER A 5 14.82 -2.53 -8.85
C SER A 5 14.02 -3.31 -9.90
N VAL A 6 12.69 -3.17 -9.94
CA VAL A 6 11.78 -3.89 -10.83
C VAL A 6 10.83 -3.00 -11.63
N SER A 7 10.90 -1.68 -11.45
CA SER A 7 9.93 -0.73 -12.02
C SER A 7 9.87 -0.72 -13.55
N ASN A 8 10.94 -1.12 -14.22
CA ASN A 8 11.01 -1.21 -15.67
C ASN A 8 10.72 -2.61 -16.23
N LYS A 9 10.36 -3.56 -15.37
CA LYS A 9 10.06 -4.95 -15.74
C LYS A 9 8.56 -5.18 -15.61
N ASN A 10 7.88 -5.40 -16.75
CA ASN A 10 6.42 -5.50 -16.82
C ASN A 10 5.89 -6.94 -16.86
N GLU A 11 6.80 -7.93 -16.79
CA GLU A 11 6.41 -9.33 -16.80
C GLU A 11 6.02 -9.81 -15.41
N SER A 12 5.19 -10.83 -15.37
CA SER A 12 4.83 -11.53 -14.14
C SER A 12 4.44 -12.97 -14.44
N CYS A 13 4.96 -13.91 -13.67
CA CYS A 13 4.59 -15.32 -13.74
C CYS A 13 3.27 -15.62 -13.04
N LEU A 14 2.65 -14.63 -12.37
CA LEU A 14 1.41 -14.85 -11.66
C LEU A 14 0.22 -14.95 -12.61
N PRO A 15 -0.77 -15.82 -12.31
CA PRO A 15 -1.97 -15.93 -13.13
C PRO A 15 -2.87 -14.72 -12.98
N HIS A 16 -3.71 -14.46 -14.00
CA HIS A 16 -4.78 -13.49 -13.90
C HIS A 16 -5.86 -14.00 -12.95
N ARG A 17 -6.22 -13.19 -11.94
CA ARG A 17 -7.28 -13.50 -10.99
C ARG A 17 -8.14 -12.28 -10.74
N GLN A 18 -9.42 -12.54 -10.47
CA GLN A 18 -10.41 -11.53 -10.16
C GLN A 18 -10.97 -11.78 -8.76
N THR A 19 -11.20 -10.70 -8.02
CA THR A 19 -11.86 -10.75 -6.70
C THR A 19 -13.05 -9.80 -6.69
N PHE A 20 -13.79 -9.77 -5.58
CA PHE A 20 -14.85 -8.79 -5.36
C PHE A 20 -14.33 -7.35 -5.52
N TYR A 21 -13.06 -7.10 -5.16
CA TYR A 21 -12.43 -5.78 -5.23
C TYR A 21 -11.79 -5.47 -6.58
N GLY A 22 -11.93 -6.34 -7.57
CA GLY A 22 -11.36 -6.19 -8.90
C GLY A 22 -10.21 -7.16 -9.19
N ALA A 23 -9.43 -6.83 -10.22
CA ALA A 23 -8.29 -7.66 -10.62
C ALA A 23 -7.20 -7.69 -9.53
N VAL A 24 -6.67 -8.88 -9.27
CA VAL A 24 -5.52 -9.04 -8.35
C VAL A 24 -4.26 -8.53 -9.04
N PRO A 25 -3.49 -7.64 -8.41
CA PRO A 25 -2.24 -7.15 -8.98
C PRO A 25 -1.26 -8.29 -9.28
N ARG A 26 -0.64 -8.26 -10.45
CA ARG A 26 0.28 -9.29 -10.94
C ARG A 26 1.69 -8.78 -11.18
N THR A 27 1.82 -7.59 -11.76
CA THR A 27 3.12 -6.97 -12.06
C THR A 27 3.58 -6.09 -10.92
N ALA A 28 4.87 -5.74 -10.92
CA ALA A 28 5.42 -4.80 -9.93
C ALA A 28 4.69 -3.45 -9.98
N GLN A 29 4.41 -2.95 -11.18
CA GLN A 29 3.69 -1.68 -11.34
C GLN A 29 2.26 -1.76 -10.79
N GLU A 30 1.52 -2.82 -11.11
CA GLU A 30 0.17 -3.02 -10.59
C GLU A 30 0.16 -3.11 -9.06
N MET A 31 1.12 -3.81 -8.48
CA MET A 31 1.27 -3.93 -7.03
C MET A 31 1.61 -2.58 -6.38
N TYR A 32 2.47 -1.79 -7.02
CA TYR A 32 2.82 -0.45 -6.56
C TYR A 32 1.59 0.47 -6.57
N GLU A 33 0.86 0.53 -7.69
CA GLU A 33 -0.34 1.36 -7.82
C GLU A 33 -1.42 0.93 -6.83
N HIS A 34 -1.63 -0.37 -6.64
CA HIS A 34 -2.57 -0.89 -5.65
C HIS A 34 -2.18 -0.45 -4.23
N THR A 35 -0.90 -0.55 -3.89
CA THR A 35 -0.39 -0.12 -2.58
C THR A 35 -0.57 1.38 -2.37
N LYS A 36 -0.30 2.17 -3.41
CA LYS A 36 -0.46 3.63 -3.37
C LYS A 36 -1.92 4.04 -3.20
N ASN A 37 -2.83 3.41 -3.94
CA ASN A 37 -4.21 3.87 -4.08
C ASN A 37 -5.08 3.69 -2.83
N VAL A 38 -4.64 2.94 -1.83
CA VAL A 38 -5.33 2.91 -0.53
C VAL A 38 -5.12 4.18 0.29
N ASN A 39 -4.22 5.07 -0.13
CA ASN A 39 -3.89 6.28 0.61
C ASN A 39 -5.13 7.14 0.87
N SER A 40 -5.82 7.54 -0.19
CA SER A 40 -7.05 8.34 -0.06
C SER A 40 -8.13 7.60 0.71
N TYR A 41 -8.27 6.29 0.50
CA TYR A 41 -9.27 5.47 1.16
C TYR A 41 -9.06 5.42 2.68
N TYR A 42 -7.87 5.09 3.15
CA TYR A 42 -7.60 4.97 4.58
C TYR A 42 -7.69 6.31 5.30
N PHE A 43 -7.17 7.39 4.70
CA PHE A 43 -7.29 8.72 5.28
C PHE A 43 -8.75 9.20 5.33
N ALA A 44 -9.55 8.90 4.30
CA ALA A 44 -10.96 9.27 4.29
C ALA A 44 -11.76 8.61 5.42
N GLU A 45 -11.36 7.41 5.87
CA GLU A 45 -12.02 6.70 6.98
C GLU A 45 -11.93 7.47 8.31
N ILE A 46 -11.00 8.39 8.43
CA ILE A 46 -10.87 9.29 9.59
C ILE A 46 -11.07 10.77 9.19
N ASN A 47 -11.82 11.00 8.10
CA ASN A 47 -12.21 12.33 7.62
C ASN A 47 -11.04 13.22 7.16
N VAL A 48 -9.96 12.62 6.69
CA VAL A 48 -8.85 13.33 6.06
C VAL A 48 -8.95 13.15 4.55
N ASP A 49 -9.14 14.26 3.82
CA ASP A 49 -9.32 14.26 2.37
C ASP A 49 -7.98 14.52 1.68
N VAL A 50 -7.45 13.51 0.99
CA VAL A 50 -6.21 13.57 0.24
C VAL A 50 -6.31 12.74 -1.03
N ASP A 51 -5.48 13.08 -2.03
CA ASP A 51 -5.39 12.33 -3.29
C ASP A 51 -4.34 11.20 -3.24
N ASN A 52 -4.17 10.53 -4.38
CA ASN A 52 -3.17 9.47 -4.58
C ASN A 52 -2.14 9.88 -5.66
N GLU A 53 -1.89 11.15 -5.82
CA GLU A 53 -0.95 11.64 -6.84
C GLU A 53 0.50 11.62 -6.33
N GLY A 54 1.41 11.25 -7.22
CA GLY A 54 2.83 11.16 -6.90
C GLY A 54 3.26 9.76 -6.47
N THR A 55 4.38 9.69 -5.78
CA THR A 55 4.89 8.42 -5.23
C THR A 55 4.12 8.00 -3.97
N ILE A 56 4.32 6.77 -3.52
CA ILE A 56 3.78 6.33 -2.22
C ILE A 56 4.25 7.27 -1.12
N TYR A 57 5.53 7.66 -1.13
CA TYR A 57 6.08 8.59 -0.16
C TYR A 57 5.34 9.93 -0.18
N ASP A 58 5.14 10.52 -1.38
CA ASP A 58 4.44 11.80 -1.53
C ASP A 58 3.00 11.72 -1.01
N CYS A 59 2.29 10.65 -1.33
CA CYS A 59 0.92 10.43 -0.90
C CYS A 59 0.82 10.32 0.63
N ARG A 60 1.69 9.51 1.25
CA ARG A 60 1.71 9.34 2.70
C ARG A 60 2.06 10.63 3.40
N LYS A 61 3.07 11.35 2.89
CA LYS A 61 3.51 12.64 3.44
C LYS A 61 2.38 13.66 3.44
N LYS A 62 1.72 13.86 2.30
CA LYS A 62 0.57 14.78 2.20
C LYS A 62 -0.55 14.41 3.16
N GLY A 63 -0.87 13.13 3.25
CA GLY A 63 -1.91 12.63 4.15
C GLY A 63 -1.60 12.93 5.62
N PHE A 64 -0.38 12.67 6.06
CA PHE A 64 0.01 12.96 7.44
C PHE A 64 0.15 14.45 7.72
N GLU A 65 0.59 15.25 6.76
CA GLU A 65 0.60 16.71 6.89
C GLU A 65 -0.83 17.28 7.04
N CYS A 66 -1.78 16.79 6.26
CA CYS A 66 -3.19 17.17 6.41
C CYS A 66 -3.75 16.73 7.75
N LEU A 67 -3.43 15.53 8.19
CA LEU A 67 -3.87 14.99 9.48
C LEU A 67 -3.36 15.87 10.64
N GLU A 68 -2.08 16.25 10.63
CA GLU A 68 -1.46 17.07 11.68
C GLU A 68 -2.12 18.44 11.82
N GLN A 69 -2.72 18.95 10.76
CA GLN A 69 -3.46 20.21 10.78
C GLN A 69 -4.91 20.06 11.25
N THR A 70 -5.38 18.84 11.46
CA THR A 70 -6.72 18.56 11.95
C THR A 70 -6.75 18.72 13.47
N PRO A 71 -7.61 19.61 14.03
CA PRO A 71 -7.69 19.76 15.48
C PRO A 71 -8.03 18.44 16.15
N GLY A 72 -7.30 18.12 17.24
CA GLY A 72 -7.53 16.92 18.03
C GLY A 72 -7.11 15.61 17.35
N PHE A 73 -6.22 15.65 16.37
CA PHE A 73 -5.83 14.44 15.62
C PHE A 73 -5.20 13.36 16.52
N LEU A 74 -4.59 13.74 17.64
CA LEU A 74 -3.99 12.79 18.59
C LEU A 74 -4.98 12.16 19.57
N ASP A 75 -6.23 12.62 19.59
CA ASP A 75 -7.26 12.11 20.52
C ASP A 75 -7.72 10.69 20.16
N ASN A 76 -7.34 10.19 19.00
CA ASN A 76 -7.65 8.84 18.53
C ASN A 76 -9.17 8.53 18.61
N VAL A 77 -9.99 9.49 18.20
CA VAL A 77 -11.45 9.37 18.21
C VAL A 77 -11.88 8.21 17.31
N VAL A 78 -12.86 7.44 17.76
CA VAL A 78 -13.44 6.36 16.97
C VAL A 78 -14.52 6.96 16.06
N ILE A 79 -14.40 6.68 14.76
CA ILE A 79 -15.29 7.18 13.71
C ILE A 79 -15.88 5.98 12.98
N GLU A 80 -17.18 6.01 12.68
CA GLU A 80 -17.79 5.03 11.81
C GLU A 80 -17.43 5.36 10.35
N GLY A 81 -16.73 4.45 9.72
CA GLY A 81 -16.29 4.58 8.33
C GLY A 81 -17.15 3.76 7.37
N SER A 82 -16.58 3.44 6.22
CA SER A 82 -17.23 2.63 5.19
C SER A 82 -17.48 1.20 5.69
N TYR A 83 -18.51 0.56 5.16
CA TYR A 83 -18.87 -0.84 5.44
C TYR A 83 -19.17 -1.11 6.92
N ASP A 84 -19.73 -0.15 7.64
CA ASP A 84 -20.04 -0.24 9.08
C ASP A 84 -18.83 -0.57 9.96
N GLU A 85 -17.63 -0.26 9.47
CA GLU A 85 -16.38 -0.50 10.16
C GLU A 85 -15.98 0.70 11.01
N LEU A 86 -15.57 0.45 12.25
CA LEU A 86 -15.09 1.51 13.13
C LEU A 86 -13.61 1.78 12.86
N TRP A 87 -13.26 3.06 12.76
CA TRP A 87 -11.93 3.55 12.46
C TRP A 87 -11.41 4.53 13.50
N SER A 88 -10.10 4.59 13.61
CA SER A 88 -9.38 5.57 14.42
C SER A 88 -8.01 5.82 13.80
N LEU A 89 -7.29 6.84 14.23
CA LEU A 89 -5.92 7.08 13.77
C LEU A 89 -5.03 5.86 13.98
N ARG A 90 -5.12 5.22 15.14
CA ARG A 90 -4.34 4.02 15.44
C ARG A 90 -4.61 2.90 14.44
N LYS A 91 -5.87 2.72 14.05
CA LYS A 91 -6.24 1.70 13.05
C LYS A 91 -5.67 2.05 11.68
N VAL A 92 -5.76 3.31 11.26
CA VAL A 92 -5.17 3.77 9.99
C VAL A 92 -3.67 3.48 9.96
N MET A 93 -2.94 3.83 11.02
CA MET A 93 -1.50 3.56 11.10
C MET A 93 -1.18 2.08 10.98
N ARG A 94 -1.91 1.22 11.69
CA ARG A 94 -1.71 -0.23 11.60
C ARG A 94 -2.05 -0.77 10.22
N ARG A 95 -3.10 -0.26 9.59
CA ARG A 95 -3.50 -0.68 8.23
C ARG A 95 -2.45 -0.32 7.19
N PHE A 96 -1.87 0.88 7.24
CA PHE A 96 -0.79 1.24 6.34
C PHE A 96 0.42 0.32 6.51
N LEU A 97 0.86 0.09 7.73
CA LEU A 97 2.01 -0.78 8.00
C LEU A 97 1.76 -2.20 7.50
N TRP A 98 0.60 -2.77 7.79
CA TRP A 98 0.23 -4.11 7.37
C TRP A 98 0.11 -4.20 5.85
N HIS A 99 -0.64 -3.29 5.23
CA HIS A 99 -0.93 -3.31 3.79
C HIS A 99 0.34 -3.11 2.97
N ASP A 100 1.12 -2.10 3.30
CA ASP A 100 2.35 -1.82 2.57
C ASP A 100 3.33 -2.99 2.68
N ARG A 101 3.42 -3.62 3.86
CA ARG A 101 4.28 -4.77 4.06
C ARG A 101 3.84 -6.01 3.28
N ILE A 102 2.57 -6.37 3.30
CA ILE A 102 2.10 -7.57 2.57
C ILE A 102 2.27 -7.42 1.07
N HIS A 103 2.05 -6.22 0.54
CA HIS A 103 2.23 -5.97 -0.90
C HIS A 103 3.72 -5.86 -1.29
N ALA A 104 4.57 -5.32 -0.43
CA ALA A 104 6.02 -5.37 -0.65
C ALA A 104 6.52 -6.81 -0.69
N LYS A 105 6.05 -7.67 0.22
CA LYS A 105 6.41 -9.09 0.22
C LYS A 105 5.89 -9.82 -1.02
N ALA A 106 4.67 -9.52 -1.45
CA ALA A 106 4.09 -10.09 -2.68
C ALA A 106 4.89 -9.67 -3.91
N MET A 107 5.29 -8.40 -3.99
CA MET A 107 6.13 -7.88 -5.08
C MET A 107 7.50 -8.61 -5.11
N TYR A 108 8.14 -8.75 -3.97
CA TYR A 108 9.42 -9.45 -3.89
C TYR A 108 9.29 -10.93 -4.32
N ARG A 109 8.27 -11.63 -3.83
CA ARG A 109 8.00 -13.02 -4.24
C ARG A 109 7.77 -13.15 -5.74
N MET A 110 6.94 -12.29 -6.29
CA MET A 110 6.67 -12.28 -7.73
C MET A 110 7.95 -12.05 -8.53
N ALA A 111 8.74 -11.05 -8.12
CA ALA A 111 9.98 -10.71 -8.82
C ALA A 111 11.00 -11.87 -8.78
N VAL A 112 11.18 -12.51 -7.65
CA VAL A 112 12.08 -13.67 -7.53
C VAL A 112 11.60 -14.84 -8.40
N LYS A 113 10.28 -15.12 -8.40
CA LYS A 113 9.71 -16.18 -9.23
C LYS A 113 9.81 -15.89 -10.72
N THR A 114 9.65 -14.63 -11.12
CA THR A 114 9.64 -14.22 -12.54
C THR A 114 11.05 -14.01 -13.09
N PHE A 115 11.92 -13.37 -12.31
CA PHE A 115 13.23 -12.88 -12.76
C PHE A 115 14.42 -13.61 -12.12
N GLY A 116 14.19 -14.52 -11.17
CA GLY A 116 15.23 -15.25 -10.45
C GLY A 116 15.62 -14.63 -9.12
N ALA A 117 16.52 -15.31 -8.38
CA ALA A 117 16.88 -14.98 -7.00
C ALA A 117 17.42 -13.55 -6.80
N PHE A 118 18.03 -12.98 -7.85
CA PHE A 118 18.56 -11.62 -7.81
C PHE A 118 17.70 -10.63 -8.63
N GLY A 119 16.45 -11.00 -8.92
CA GLY A 119 15.56 -10.22 -9.76
C GLY A 119 15.04 -8.94 -9.12
N ALA A 120 15.20 -8.81 -7.79
CA ALA A 120 14.77 -7.63 -7.04
C ALA A 120 15.62 -7.41 -5.80
N ASP A 121 15.70 -6.15 -5.33
CA ASP A 121 16.37 -5.80 -4.09
C ASP A 121 15.53 -6.26 -2.88
N ASN A 122 16.13 -7.04 -2.00
CA ASN A 122 15.47 -7.48 -0.77
C ASN A 122 15.65 -6.47 0.37
N THR A 123 15.17 -5.25 0.15
CA THR A 123 15.28 -4.13 1.09
C THR A 123 14.71 -4.45 2.47
N PHE A 124 13.64 -5.21 2.50
CA PHE A 124 12.92 -5.56 3.74
C PHE A 124 13.42 -6.87 4.37
N LYS A 125 14.43 -7.50 3.79
CA LYS A 125 15.00 -8.77 4.26
C LYS A 125 13.93 -9.86 4.42
N PHE A 126 13.03 -9.95 3.44
CA PHE A 126 12.02 -11.00 3.42
C PHE A 126 12.66 -12.38 3.27
N ILE A 127 12.13 -13.33 4.02
CA ILE A 127 12.42 -14.75 3.84
C ILE A 127 11.23 -15.34 3.10
N ILE A 128 11.51 -15.93 1.94
CA ILE A 128 10.49 -16.59 1.12
C ILE A 128 10.89 -18.06 0.88
N ASP A 129 9.88 -18.92 0.91
CA ASP A 129 10.03 -20.35 0.67
C ASP A 129 9.98 -20.66 -0.84
#